data_44b72f5af968bdc9d8577fa12d57e5f1
#
_entry.id   44b72f5af968bdc9d8577fa12d57e5f1
#
_cell.length_a   1.000
_cell.length_b   1.000
_cell.length_c   1.000
_cell.angle_alpha   90.00
_cell.angle_beta   90.00
_cell.angle_gamma   90.00
#
_symmetry.space_group_name_H-M   'P 1'
#
loop_
_entity.id
_entity.type
_entity.pdbx_description
1 polymer ?
#
loop_
_entity_poly.entity_id
_entity_poly.type
_entity_poly.pdbx_seq_one_letter_code
_entity_poly.pdbx_strand_id
1 'polypeptide(L)'
;HADSRLGERWVKSLLQIIQKKSSKDFAWYFDFKIKKNKLENRILELAVALRSHFLQRPYGDQGLLIHKDLYFLSGGFSDLKIMEDLDLITRITKKNKAKRIEEKIFTDDIKWSKSNIINRAIKNARLRRKWRQGYDIDKLSKEYYS
;
A
#
# COMPACT_ATOMS: atom_id res chain seq x y z
N HIS A 1 -8.83 -5.35 -0.66
CA HIS A 1 -8.59 -6.64 -1.31
C HIS A 1 -9.36 -7.74 -0.57
N ALA A 2 -9.98 -8.67 -1.30
CA ALA A 2 -10.80 -9.75 -0.73
C ALA A 2 -10.02 -10.75 0.15
N ASP A 3 -8.69 -10.73 0.07
CA ASP A 3 -7.76 -11.55 0.84
C ASP A 3 -7.17 -10.84 2.07
N SER A 4 -7.69 -9.66 2.39
CA SER A 4 -7.17 -8.86 3.50
C SER A 4 -8.21 -8.71 4.61
N ARG A 5 -7.74 -8.76 5.85
CA ARG A 5 -8.57 -8.62 7.06
C ARG A 5 -7.97 -7.56 7.98
N LEU A 6 -8.77 -6.61 8.40
CA LEU A 6 -8.38 -5.60 9.38
C LEU A 6 -8.28 -6.22 10.79
N GLY A 7 -7.39 -5.71 11.62
CA GLY A 7 -7.27 -6.07 13.03
C GLY A 7 -8.52 -5.68 13.82
N GLU A 8 -8.71 -6.24 15.01
CA GLU A 8 -9.97 -6.12 15.77
C GLU A 8 -10.30 -4.67 16.19
N ARG A 9 -9.30 -3.84 16.39
CA ARG A 9 -9.47 -2.46 16.88
C ARG A 9 -9.53 -1.40 15.79
N TRP A 10 -9.62 -1.81 14.52
CA TRP A 10 -9.55 -0.88 13.39
C TRP A 10 -10.60 0.24 13.45
N VAL A 11 -11.85 -0.08 13.85
CA VAL A 11 -12.92 0.92 13.98
C VAL A 11 -12.54 1.99 15.00
N LYS A 12 -12.07 1.58 16.19
CA LYS A 12 -11.65 2.51 17.25
C LYS A 12 -10.52 3.41 16.76
N SER A 13 -9.53 2.84 16.09
CA SER A 13 -8.40 3.60 15.53
C SER A 13 -8.84 4.61 14.47
N LEU A 14 -9.79 4.23 13.59
CA LEU A 14 -10.36 5.15 12.60
C LEU A 14 -11.13 6.30 13.26
N LEU A 15 -11.98 6.00 14.24
CA LEU A 15 -12.74 7.05 14.94
C LEU A 15 -11.83 8.06 15.61
N GLN A 16 -10.73 7.62 16.24
CA GLN A 16 -9.73 8.50 16.83
C GLN A 16 -9.02 9.39 15.79
N ILE A 17 -8.82 8.90 14.57
CA ILE A 17 -8.22 9.66 13.48
C ILE A 17 -9.21 10.70 12.96
N ILE A 18 -10.45 10.30 12.66
CA ILE A 18 -11.49 11.16 12.06
C ILE A 18 -11.81 12.36 12.97
N GLN A 19 -11.72 12.19 14.28
CA GLN A 19 -11.94 13.28 15.24
C GLN A 19 -10.87 14.39 15.19
N LYS A 20 -9.70 14.11 14.62
CA LYS A 20 -8.61 15.10 14.51
C LYS A 20 -8.87 16.03 13.31
N LYS A 21 -8.94 17.35 13.51
CA LYS A 21 -9.11 18.32 12.41
C LYS A 21 -8.10 18.15 11.26
N SER A 22 -6.86 17.82 11.58
CA SER A 22 -5.79 17.60 10.60
C SER A 22 -5.84 16.24 9.91
N SER A 23 -6.80 15.36 10.25
CA SER A 23 -6.87 14.01 9.67
C SER A 23 -7.06 14.02 8.16
N LYS A 24 -7.80 15.03 7.66
CA LYS A 24 -8.12 15.21 6.24
C LYS A 24 -6.91 15.62 5.37
N ASP A 25 -5.83 16.08 5.99
CA ASP A 25 -4.63 16.55 5.27
C ASP A 25 -3.64 15.41 4.95
N PHE A 26 -3.93 14.19 5.40
CA PHE A 26 -3.01 13.07 5.28
C PHE A 26 -3.68 11.85 4.65
N ALA A 27 -2.89 11.07 3.91
CA ALA A 27 -3.24 9.68 3.64
C ALA A 27 -2.80 8.80 4.83
N TRP A 28 -3.65 7.87 5.24
CA TRP A 28 -3.38 6.98 6.37
C TRP A 28 -3.28 5.54 5.88
N TYR A 29 -2.42 4.72 6.52
CA TYR A 29 -2.21 3.32 6.16
C TYR A 29 -2.02 2.43 7.38
N PHE A 30 -2.45 1.17 7.25
CA PHE A 30 -2.30 0.14 8.27
C PHE A 30 -0.93 -0.55 8.21
N ASP A 31 -0.55 -1.19 9.29
CA ASP A 31 0.62 -2.06 9.33
C ASP A 31 0.34 -3.36 8.58
N PHE A 32 1.08 -3.59 7.52
CA PHE A 32 1.01 -4.82 6.74
C PHE A 32 1.53 -6.02 7.54
N LYS A 33 0.71 -7.07 7.63
CA LYS A 33 1.05 -8.33 8.29
C LYS A 33 0.64 -9.54 7.46
N ILE A 34 1.45 -10.59 7.54
CA ILE A 34 1.15 -11.89 6.95
C ILE A 34 0.85 -12.87 8.09
N LYS A 35 -0.24 -13.64 7.96
CA LYS A 35 -0.71 -14.52 9.05
C LYS A 35 0.33 -15.55 9.50
N LYS A 36 1.06 -16.16 8.56
CA LYS A 36 2.09 -17.16 8.90
C LYS A 36 3.36 -16.52 9.43
N ASN A 37 3.86 -17.05 10.55
CA ASN A 37 5.06 -16.55 11.21
C ASN A 37 6.33 -17.22 10.65
N LYS A 38 6.68 -16.93 9.38
CA LYS A 38 7.93 -17.32 8.75
C LYS A 38 8.92 -16.16 8.76
N LEU A 39 10.21 -16.44 8.83
CA LEU A 39 11.26 -15.42 8.81
C LEU A 39 11.18 -14.54 7.54
N GLU A 40 10.93 -15.15 6.38
CA GLU A 40 10.76 -14.45 5.10
C GLU A 40 9.62 -13.43 5.16
N ASN A 41 8.50 -13.78 5.83
CA ASN A 41 7.36 -12.90 6.01
C ASN A 41 7.73 -11.69 6.89
N ARG A 42 8.52 -11.91 7.95
CA ARG A 42 8.98 -10.83 8.84
C ARG A 42 9.91 -9.86 8.12
N ILE A 43 10.80 -10.40 7.27
CA ILE A 43 11.68 -9.57 6.42
C ILE A 43 10.84 -8.72 5.45
N LEU A 44 9.84 -9.32 4.81
CA LEU A 44 8.95 -8.58 3.90
C LEU A 44 8.14 -7.51 4.65
N GLU A 45 7.56 -7.83 5.80
CA GLU A 45 6.82 -6.87 6.62
C GLU A 45 7.70 -5.68 7.03
N LEU A 46 8.94 -5.94 7.43
CA LEU A 46 9.91 -4.89 7.76
C LEU A 46 10.22 -4.03 6.53
N ALA A 47 10.48 -4.63 5.38
CA ALA A 47 10.73 -3.91 4.13
C ALA A 47 9.53 -3.02 3.73
N VAL A 48 8.29 -3.53 3.89
CA VAL A 48 7.06 -2.76 3.66
C VAL A 48 6.96 -1.59 4.64
N ALA A 49 7.22 -1.82 5.93
CA ALA A 49 7.18 -0.77 6.95
C ALA A 49 8.21 0.34 6.68
N LEU A 50 9.46 -0.02 6.37
CA LEU A 50 10.52 0.94 6.03
C LEU A 50 10.17 1.75 4.78
N ARG A 51 9.69 1.09 3.73
CA ARG A 51 9.23 1.75 2.50
C ARG A 51 8.13 2.78 2.79
N SER A 52 7.14 2.39 3.57
CA SER A 52 5.97 3.22 3.83
C SER A 52 6.32 4.40 4.73
N HIS A 53 7.16 4.19 5.73
CA HIS A 53 7.57 5.23 6.66
C HIS A 53 8.57 6.21 6.03
N PHE A 54 9.69 5.72 5.52
CA PHE A 54 10.79 6.58 5.03
C PHE A 54 10.57 7.07 3.62
N LEU A 55 10.07 6.22 2.73
CA LEU A 55 9.84 6.61 1.34
C LEU A 55 8.44 7.19 1.10
N GLN A 56 7.59 7.23 2.13
CA GLN A 56 6.22 7.73 2.05
C GLN A 56 5.38 7.03 0.95
N ARG A 57 5.54 5.71 0.81
CA ARG A 57 4.93 4.90 -0.24
C ARG A 57 4.18 3.69 0.31
N PRO A 58 3.13 3.90 1.12
CA PRO A 58 2.17 2.84 1.41
C PRO A 58 1.39 2.52 0.13
N TYR A 59 1.12 1.25 -0.13
CA TYR A 59 0.34 0.82 -1.28
C TYR A 59 -1.02 0.30 -0.84
N GLY A 60 -1.89 -0.04 -1.80
CA GLY A 60 -3.25 -0.49 -1.55
C GLY A 60 -3.34 -1.75 -0.66
N ASP A 61 -2.30 -2.59 -0.66
CA ASP A 61 -2.18 -3.76 0.23
C ASP A 61 -2.11 -3.39 1.73
N GLN A 62 -1.86 -2.14 2.05
CA GLN A 62 -1.86 -1.60 3.41
C GLN A 62 -3.18 -0.91 3.80
N GLY A 63 -4.21 -0.95 2.95
CA GLY A 63 -5.50 -0.35 3.23
C GLY A 63 -5.39 1.17 3.42
N LEU A 64 -5.50 1.93 2.35
CA LEU A 64 -5.41 3.39 2.41
C LEU A 64 -6.71 4.00 2.92
N LEU A 65 -6.62 4.87 3.92
CA LEU A 65 -7.68 5.75 4.37
C LEU A 65 -7.35 7.19 3.94
N ILE A 66 -8.21 7.79 3.15
CA ILE A 66 -8.00 9.12 2.57
C ILE A 66 -9.31 9.89 2.69
N HIS A 67 -9.24 11.16 3.14
CA HIS A 67 -10.42 12.03 3.13
C HIS A 67 -10.86 12.30 1.70
N LYS A 68 -12.17 12.34 1.45
CA LYS A 68 -12.73 12.53 0.11
C LYS A 68 -12.19 13.78 -0.59
N ASP A 69 -12.04 14.89 0.14
CA ASP A 69 -11.54 16.14 -0.44
C ASP A 69 -10.08 15.99 -0.89
N LEU A 70 -9.23 15.36 -0.09
CA LEU A 70 -7.85 15.08 -0.46
C LEU A 70 -7.77 14.12 -1.66
N TYR A 71 -8.64 13.12 -1.71
CA TYR A 71 -8.74 12.20 -2.84
C TYR A 71 -9.07 12.94 -4.14
N PHE A 72 -10.11 13.78 -4.15
CA PHE A 72 -10.51 14.54 -5.34
C PHE A 72 -9.51 15.62 -5.72
N LEU A 73 -8.95 16.36 -4.75
CA LEU A 73 -7.90 17.34 -4.98
C LEU A 73 -6.62 16.74 -5.55
N SER A 74 -6.38 15.46 -5.27
CA SER A 74 -5.26 14.70 -5.85
C SER A 74 -5.59 14.06 -7.20
N GLY A 75 -6.79 14.29 -7.75
CA GLY A 75 -7.24 13.76 -9.03
C GLY A 75 -7.78 12.32 -8.99
N GLY A 76 -8.00 11.75 -7.79
CA GLY A 76 -8.53 10.39 -7.66
C GLY A 76 -7.63 9.28 -8.22
N PHE A 77 -8.17 8.09 -8.41
CA PHE A 77 -7.48 7.03 -9.12
C PHE A 77 -7.39 7.34 -10.63
N SER A 78 -6.19 7.21 -11.18
CA SER A 78 -5.96 7.25 -12.62
C SER A 78 -6.47 5.96 -13.27
N ASP A 79 -6.91 6.04 -14.53
CA ASP A 79 -7.29 4.86 -15.32
C ASP A 79 -6.04 4.09 -15.76
N LEU A 80 -5.46 3.34 -14.82
CA LEU A 80 -4.27 2.53 -15.00
C LEU A 80 -4.60 1.06 -14.78
N LYS A 81 -4.11 0.19 -15.65
CA LYS A 81 -4.29 -1.27 -15.52
C LYS A 81 -3.64 -1.87 -14.28
N ILE A 82 -2.57 -1.26 -13.82
CA ILE A 82 -1.80 -1.59 -12.59
C ILE A 82 -1.18 -0.30 -12.04
N MET A 83 -0.72 -0.31 -10.78
CA MET A 83 -0.03 0.80 -10.10
C MET A 83 -0.91 2.04 -9.83
N GLU A 84 -2.23 1.92 -9.91
CA GLU A 84 -3.19 3.00 -9.63
C GLU A 84 -3.08 3.52 -8.20
N ASP A 85 -2.81 2.63 -7.25
CA ASP A 85 -2.58 2.95 -5.84
C ASP A 85 -1.24 3.67 -5.63
N LEU A 86 -0.19 3.21 -6.31
CA LEU A 86 1.13 3.83 -6.29
C LEU A 86 1.10 5.23 -6.91
N ASP A 87 0.36 5.40 -8.00
CA ASP A 87 0.18 6.69 -8.66
C ASP A 87 -0.53 7.68 -7.74
N LEU A 88 -1.67 7.29 -7.18
CA LEU A 88 -2.43 8.12 -6.25
C LEU A 88 -1.59 8.54 -5.05
N ILE A 89 -0.96 7.59 -4.36
CA ILE A 89 -0.16 7.90 -3.18
C ILE A 89 1.05 8.78 -3.51
N THR A 90 1.64 8.60 -4.70
CA THR A 90 2.77 9.43 -5.16
C THR A 90 2.32 10.88 -5.37
N ARG A 91 1.12 11.10 -5.95
CA ARG A 91 0.56 12.44 -6.11
C ARG A 91 0.23 13.10 -4.78
N ILE A 92 -0.37 12.36 -3.85
CA ILE A 92 -0.66 12.85 -2.50
C ILE A 92 0.63 13.22 -1.77
N THR A 93 1.64 12.34 -1.78
CA THR A 93 2.85 12.53 -0.97
C THR A 93 3.84 13.56 -1.53
N LYS A 94 3.58 14.14 -2.71
CA LYS A 94 4.30 15.32 -3.20
C LYS A 94 4.01 16.58 -2.36
N LYS A 95 2.82 16.70 -1.79
CA LYS A 95 2.36 17.88 -1.03
C LYS A 95 2.09 17.56 0.44
N ASN A 96 1.63 16.37 0.73
CA ASN A 96 1.18 15.90 2.03
C ASN A 96 2.02 14.71 2.50
N LYS A 97 1.79 14.23 3.71
CA LYS A 97 2.47 13.02 4.21
C LYS A 97 1.49 11.86 4.30
N ALA A 98 2.02 10.64 4.15
CA ALA A 98 1.33 9.43 4.57
C ALA A 98 1.62 9.16 6.06
N LYS A 99 0.58 8.89 6.84
CA LYS A 99 0.68 8.60 8.27
C LYS A 99 0.25 7.18 8.58
N ARG A 100 0.93 6.57 9.51
CA ARG A 100 0.67 5.23 9.99
C ARG A 100 -0.55 5.22 10.92
N ILE A 101 -1.42 4.24 10.73
CA ILE A 101 -2.44 3.82 11.71
C ILE A 101 -1.79 2.72 12.53
N GLU A 102 -1.77 2.86 13.86
CA GLU A 102 -1.19 1.86 14.75
C GLU A 102 -2.13 0.64 14.91
N GLU A 103 -2.54 0.08 13.77
CA GLU A 103 -3.36 -1.11 13.69
C GLU A 103 -2.96 -1.94 12.47
N LYS A 104 -3.20 -3.24 12.53
CA LYS A 104 -2.72 -4.21 11.56
C LYS A 104 -3.75 -4.50 10.48
N ILE A 105 -3.27 -4.71 9.25
CA ILE A 105 -4.02 -5.37 8.18
C ILE A 105 -3.33 -6.70 7.86
N PHE A 106 -4.07 -7.78 7.95
CA PHE A 106 -3.58 -9.13 7.72
C PHE A 106 -3.92 -9.58 6.30
N THR A 107 -2.93 -10.07 5.59
CA THR A 107 -3.09 -10.68 4.27
C THR A 107 -2.92 -12.18 4.38
N ASP A 108 -3.77 -12.95 3.70
CA ASP A 108 -3.63 -14.39 3.61
C ASP A 108 -2.41 -14.77 2.76
N ASP A 109 -1.72 -15.81 3.17
CA ASP A 109 -0.52 -16.29 2.50
C ASP A 109 -0.80 -17.18 1.28
N ILE A 110 -2.06 -17.42 0.93
CA ILE A 110 -2.46 -18.30 -0.18
C ILE A 110 -1.81 -17.86 -1.50
N LYS A 111 -1.77 -16.56 -1.75
CA LYS A 111 -1.07 -15.98 -2.91
C LYS A 111 0.46 -16.07 -2.81
N TRP A 112 0.98 -16.25 -1.59
CA TRP A 112 2.41 -16.22 -1.31
C TRP A 112 3.00 -17.62 -1.11
N SER A 113 2.16 -18.64 -0.95
CA SER A 113 2.61 -20.02 -0.66
C SER A 113 3.14 -20.78 -1.88
N LYS A 114 2.75 -20.38 -3.09
CA LYS A 114 3.12 -21.08 -4.36
C LYS A 114 4.36 -20.52 -5.05
N SER A 115 4.87 -19.36 -4.63
CA SER A 115 6.07 -18.76 -5.19
C SER A 115 6.98 -18.27 -4.06
N ASN A 116 8.28 -18.26 -4.29
CA ASN A 116 9.22 -17.65 -3.35
C ASN A 116 8.83 -16.18 -3.15
N ILE A 117 8.40 -15.83 -1.92
CA ILE A 117 7.93 -14.50 -1.51
C ILE A 117 8.94 -13.43 -1.90
N ILE A 118 10.23 -13.72 -1.72
CA ILE A 118 11.32 -12.80 -2.02
C ILE A 118 11.38 -12.51 -3.51
N ASN A 119 11.30 -13.54 -4.37
CA ASN A 119 11.33 -13.37 -5.82
C ASN A 119 10.15 -12.53 -6.31
N ARG A 120 8.96 -12.73 -5.76
CA ARG A 120 7.77 -11.93 -6.07
C ARG A 120 7.92 -10.48 -5.61
N ALA A 121 8.46 -10.26 -4.41
CA ALA A 121 8.75 -8.92 -3.91
C ALA A 121 9.76 -8.19 -4.80
N ILE A 122 10.81 -8.88 -5.27
CA ILE A 122 11.80 -8.35 -6.21
C ILE A 122 11.17 -8.05 -7.57
N LYS A 123 10.37 -8.98 -8.14
CA LYS A 123 9.63 -8.75 -9.41
C LYS A 123 8.79 -7.48 -9.30
N ASN A 124 7.98 -7.37 -8.23
CA ASN A 124 7.13 -6.21 -8.00
C ASN A 124 7.94 -4.91 -7.79
N ALA A 125 9.09 -4.97 -7.12
CA ALA A 125 9.97 -3.82 -6.94
C ALA A 125 10.56 -3.34 -8.28
N ARG A 126 10.96 -4.27 -9.16
CA ARG A 126 11.45 -3.96 -10.52
C ARG A 126 10.37 -3.31 -11.37
N LEU A 127 9.14 -3.85 -11.36
CA LEU A 127 8.01 -3.29 -12.10
C LEU A 127 7.68 -1.87 -11.64
N ARG A 128 7.64 -1.62 -10.33
CA ARG A 128 7.46 -0.28 -9.78
C ARG A 128 8.58 0.68 -10.15
N ARG A 129 9.83 0.19 -10.24
CA ARG A 129 10.96 1.00 -10.71
C ARG A 129 10.80 1.37 -12.18
N LYS A 130 10.50 0.40 -13.05
CA LYS A 130 10.25 0.62 -14.48
C LYS A 130 9.11 1.63 -14.69
N TRP A 131 8.00 1.48 -13.96
CA TRP A 131 6.88 2.43 -14.02
C TRP A 131 7.31 3.87 -13.69
N ARG A 132 8.08 4.06 -12.62
CA ARG A 132 8.62 5.40 -12.27
C ARG A 132 9.60 5.98 -13.30
N GLN A 133 10.21 5.13 -14.12
CA GLN A 133 11.08 5.52 -15.23
C GLN A 133 10.29 5.82 -16.51
N GLY A 134 8.95 5.76 -16.48
CA GLY A 134 8.10 6.07 -17.62
C GLY A 134 7.92 4.93 -18.62
N TYR A 135 8.20 3.67 -18.22
CA TYR A 135 7.93 2.52 -19.07
C TYR A 135 6.43 2.38 -19.33
N ASP A 136 6.10 1.91 -20.51
CA ASP A 136 4.74 1.70 -21.01
C ASP A 136 3.92 0.79 -20.07
N ILE A 137 2.74 1.26 -19.64
CA ILE A 137 1.90 0.58 -18.65
C ILE A 137 1.31 -0.72 -19.18
N ASP A 138 1.05 -0.83 -20.48
CA ASP A 138 0.49 -2.04 -21.06
C ASP A 138 1.54 -3.17 -21.09
N LYS A 139 2.79 -2.83 -21.37
CA LYS A 139 3.90 -3.79 -21.28
C LYS A 139 4.13 -4.24 -19.85
N LEU A 140 4.10 -3.30 -18.90
CA LEU A 140 4.25 -3.62 -17.47
C LEU A 140 3.10 -4.46 -16.95
N SER A 141 1.87 -4.22 -17.40
CA SER A 141 0.71 -5.02 -17.04
C SER A 141 0.84 -6.47 -17.53
N LYS A 142 1.26 -6.69 -18.77
CA LYS A 142 1.55 -8.03 -19.29
C LYS A 142 2.63 -8.75 -18.47
N GLU A 143 3.73 -8.04 -18.13
CA GLU A 143 4.81 -8.60 -17.29
C GLU A 143 4.33 -8.90 -15.85
N TYR A 144 3.38 -8.13 -15.31
CA TYR A 144 2.83 -8.35 -13.97
C TYR A 144 2.00 -9.63 -13.88
N TYR A 145 1.17 -9.90 -14.89
CA TYR A 145 0.26 -11.05 -14.92
C TYR A 145 0.88 -12.32 -15.51
N SER A 146 2.08 -12.26 -16.12
CA SER A 146 2.88 -13.41 -16.54
C SER A 146 3.57 -14.08 -15.33
#